data_a5dc29796bdf0d7ded2ffbe27dc673a1
#
_entry.id   a5dc29796bdf0d7ded2ffbe27dc673a1
#
_cell.length_a   1.000
_cell.length_b   1.000
_cell.length_c   1.000
_cell.angle_alpha   90.00
_cell.angle_beta   90.00
_cell.angle_gamma   90.00
#
_symmetry.space_group_name_H-M   'P 1'
#
loop_
_entity.id
_entity.type
_entity.pdbx_description
1 polymer ?
#
loop_
_entity_poly.entity_id
_entity_poly.type
_entity_poly.pdbx_seq_one_letter_code
_entity_poly.pdbx_strand_id
1 'polypeptide(L)'
;MSGAGSQNTRECEMKTTEQKRELSPHQALLLEMLKDLDAACRKHAIRYQLFAGTALGAVRHRGFIPWDDDLDVILLRSEYDRFFEEAAPELDPERYYVQREGGSHWPMQFSKLRRNNTACMEKYHPKDPCIHQGVYIDIFPCDNLSDAPAMRQLQFAAAKVVIAKALYARGYETDSMAKKLFMQLCRPLPRGPLERLCMRKEDTASQMVHTFFAAGKKYEKNVFPRSWLEESMDMPFEDGTFPVSAHYDALLTRLYGDYHRLPAPEERKCKEHAAILDLEHSYVEHLEEQKNMTFEVHTRSIR
;
A
#
# COMPACT_ATOMS: atom_id res chain seq x y z
N MET A 1 -9.20 -23.41 -68.93
CA MET A 1 -7.79 -23.35 -68.65
C MET A 1 -7.62 -22.27 -67.57
N SER A 2 -7.89 -22.54 -66.37
CA SER A 2 -7.05 -23.04 -65.25
C SER A 2 -5.88 -22.11 -64.97
N GLY A 3 -5.99 -21.36 -63.93
CA GLY A 3 -4.94 -20.60 -63.32
C GLY A 3 -5.28 -20.37 -61.83
N ALA A 4 -4.95 -21.33 -61.01
CA ALA A 4 -5.10 -21.24 -59.56
C ALA A 4 -4.02 -20.31 -59.00
N GLY A 5 -4.45 -19.21 -58.36
CA GLY A 5 -3.61 -18.32 -57.58
C GLY A 5 -3.58 -18.76 -56.11
N SER A 6 -2.47 -19.31 -55.70
CA SER A 6 -2.13 -19.67 -54.33
C SER A 6 -2.13 -18.44 -53.42
N GLN A 7 -3.08 -18.40 -52.51
CA GLN A 7 -3.05 -17.46 -51.38
C GLN A 7 -2.09 -18.00 -50.32
N ASN A 8 -0.94 -17.37 -50.25
CA ASN A 8 0.08 -17.63 -49.24
C ASN A 8 -0.22 -16.76 -48.01
N THR A 9 -1.06 -17.28 -47.12
CA THR A 9 -1.28 -16.71 -45.79
C THR A 9 -0.02 -16.91 -44.98
N ARG A 10 0.83 -15.90 -44.96
CA ARG A 10 1.91 -15.79 -43.96
C ARG A 10 1.28 -15.45 -42.62
N GLU A 11 1.02 -16.47 -41.83
CA GLU A 11 0.84 -16.31 -40.40
C GLU A 11 2.13 -15.69 -39.83
N CYS A 12 2.02 -14.42 -39.50
CA CYS A 12 3.06 -13.72 -38.74
C CYS A 12 3.01 -14.26 -37.33
N GLU A 13 3.76 -15.34 -37.05
CA GLU A 13 4.06 -15.74 -35.67
C GLU A 13 4.83 -14.62 -34.99
N MET A 14 4.09 -13.75 -34.29
CA MET A 14 4.69 -12.86 -33.31
C MET A 14 5.21 -13.71 -32.16
N LYS A 15 6.39 -14.26 -32.32
CA LYS A 15 7.22 -14.73 -31.19
C LYS A 15 7.70 -13.49 -30.43
N THR A 16 6.84 -12.91 -29.60
CA THR A 16 7.29 -12.07 -28.51
C THR A 16 7.94 -12.97 -27.49
N THR A 17 9.23 -13.17 -27.63
CA THR A 17 10.08 -13.56 -26.50
C THR A 17 10.02 -12.39 -25.53
N GLU A 18 9.04 -12.39 -24.61
CA GLU A 18 9.08 -11.55 -23.43
C GLU A 18 10.35 -11.96 -22.65
N GLN A 19 11.41 -11.19 -22.84
CA GLN A 19 12.56 -11.28 -21.93
C GLN A 19 11.99 -10.96 -20.54
N LYS A 20 11.89 -11.99 -19.69
CA LYS A 20 11.46 -11.84 -18.30
C LYS A 20 12.41 -10.82 -17.68
N ARG A 21 11.90 -9.65 -17.35
CA ARG A 21 12.69 -8.58 -16.74
C ARG A 21 13.27 -9.11 -15.42
N GLU A 22 14.54 -8.90 -15.21
CA GLU A 22 15.18 -9.21 -13.94
C GLU A 22 14.68 -8.26 -12.85
N LEU A 23 14.22 -8.81 -11.72
CA LEU A 23 13.79 -8.03 -10.55
C LEU A 23 15.00 -7.35 -9.92
N SER A 24 14.79 -6.14 -9.40
CA SER A 24 15.78 -5.58 -8.48
C SER A 24 15.86 -6.45 -7.21
N PRO A 25 17.02 -6.47 -6.51
CA PRO A 25 17.12 -7.20 -5.24
C PRO A 25 16.02 -6.81 -4.24
N HIS A 26 15.63 -5.53 -4.21
CA HIS A 26 14.54 -5.05 -3.37
C HIS A 26 13.19 -5.64 -3.77
N GLN A 27 12.85 -5.63 -5.08
CA GLN A 27 11.62 -6.25 -5.57
C GLN A 27 11.59 -7.77 -5.33
N ALA A 28 12.73 -8.45 -5.45
CA ALA A 28 12.84 -9.88 -5.15
C ALA A 28 12.54 -10.16 -3.66
N LEU A 29 13.07 -9.34 -2.76
CA LEU A 29 12.79 -9.44 -1.32
C LEU A 29 11.31 -9.16 -1.00
N LEU A 30 10.72 -8.13 -1.61
CA LEU A 30 9.29 -7.83 -1.45
C LEU A 30 8.41 -8.98 -1.94
N LEU A 31 8.78 -9.63 -3.06
CA LEU A 31 8.06 -10.79 -3.58
C LEU A 31 8.15 -11.99 -2.62
N GLU A 32 9.31 -12.23 -2.02
CA GLU A 32 9.48 -13.25 -0.97
C GLU A 32 8.55 -12.98 0.22
N MET A 33 8.55 -11.74 0.71
CA MET A 33 7.68 -11.32 1.82
C MET A 33 6.18 -11.47 1.47
N LEU A 34 5.80 -11.16 0.21
CA LEU A 34 4.43 -11.33 -0.26
C LEU A 34 4.00 -12.81 -0.28
N LYS A 35 4.89 -13.70 -0.71
CA LYS A 35 4.63 -15.15 -0.71
C LYS A 35 4.41 -15.70 0.70
N ASP A 36 5.20 -15.24 1.67
CA ASP A 36 5.04 -15.64 3.07
C ASP A 36 3.74 -15.10 3.68
N LEU A 37 3.38 -13.85 3.37
CA LEU A 37 2.09 -13.26 3.76
C LEU A 37 0.92 -14.01 3.12
N ASP A 38 0.99 -14.31 1.83
CA ASP A 38 -0.05 -15.04 1.11
C ASP A 38 -0.25 -16.45 1.68
N ALA A 39 0.84 -17.17 1.94
CA ALA A 39 0.78 -18.50 2.54
C ALA A 39 0.11 -18.49 3.91
N ALA A 40 0.44 -17.51 4.78
CA ALA A 40 -0.19 -17.34 6.07
C ALA A 40 -1.68 -16.98 5.94
N CYS A 41 -2.04 -16.06 5.05
CA CYS A 41 -3.43 -15.69 4.79
C CYS A 41 -4.25 -16.87 4.27
N ARG A 42 -3.75 -17.61 3.27
CA ARG A 42 -4.45 -18.77 2.69
C ARG A 42 -4.67 -19.88 3.70
N LYS A 43 -3.69 -20.14 4.57
CA LYS A 43 -3.79 -21.14 5.64
C LYS A 43 -4.97 -20.88 6.58
N HIS A 44 -5.22 -19.61 6.90
CA HIS A 44 -6.29 -19.17 7.79
C HIS A 44 -7.56 -18.72 7.05
N ALA A 45 -7.63 -18.92 5.74
CA ALA A 45 -8.73 -18.44 4.89
C ALA A 45 -9.03 -16.95 5.11
N ILE A 46 -7.99 -16.14 5.28
CA ILE A 46 -8.07 -14.67 5.40
C ILE A 46 -8.03 -14.07 4.01
N ARG A 47 -9.02 -13.26 3.68
CA ARG A 47 -9.12 -12.59 2.39
C ARG A 47 -8.38 -11.27 2.42
N TYR A 48 -7.40 -11.14 1.56
CA TYR A 48 -6.70 -9.90 1.27
C TYR A 48 -6.68 -9.68 -0.26
N GLN A 49 -6.29 -8.51 -0.70
CA GLN A 49 -6.08 -8.21 -2.12
C GLN A 49 -4.83 -7.35 -2.30
N LEU A 50 -4.13 -7.53 -3.41
CA LEU A 50 -3.14 -6.55 -3.85
C LEU A 50 -3.84 -5.20 -4.06
N PHE A 51 -3.17 -4.11 -3.71
CA PHE A 51 -3.78 -2.79 -3.74
C PHE A 51 -2.92 -1.77 -4.49
N ALA A 52 -3.51 -0.65 -4.87
CA ALA A 52 -2.85 0.52 -5.45
C ALA A 52 -1.85 0.19 -6.58
N GLY A 53 -0.59 0.59 -6.44
CA GLY A 53 0.49 0.34 -7.41
C GLY A 53 0.72 -1.14 -7.66
N THR A 54 0.65 -1.95 -6.62
CA THR A 54 0.83 -3.41 -6.71
C THR A 54 -0.28 -4.08 -7.52
N ALA A 55 -1.55 -3.70 -7.29
CA ALA A 55 -2.67 -4.21 -8.10
C ALA A 55 -2.57 -3.76 -9.56
N LEU A 56 -2.17 -2.51 -9.80
CA LEU A 56 -1.90 -1.99 -11.14
C LEU A 56 -0.76 -2.76 -11.83
N GLY A 57 0.26 -3.11 -11.06
CA GLY A 57 1.37 -3.95 -11.52
C GLY A 57 0.88 -5.33 -11.96
N ALA A 58 0.10 -6.02 -11.14
CA ALA A 58 -0.50 -7.31 -11.48
C ALA A 58 -1.30 -7.26 -12.79
N VAL A 59 -2.19 -6.27 -12.93
CA VAL A 59 -3.09 -6.15 -14.08
C VAL A 59 -2.36 -5.77 -15.36
N ARG A 60 -1.42 -4.81 -15.28
CA ARG A 60 -0.80 -4.21 -16.47
C ARG A 60 0.54 -4.83 -16.85
N HIS A 61 1.31 -5.29 -15.86
CA HIS A 61 2.69 -5.77 -16.06
C HIS A 61 2.86 -7.24 -15.70
N ARG A 62 1.85 -7.89 -15.09
CA ARG A 62 1.92 -9.24 -14.52
C ARG A 62 3.03 -9.38 -13.47
N GLY A 63 3.31 -8.29 -12.75
CA GLY A 63 4.38 -8.18 -11.78
C GLY A 63 4.55 -6.74 -11.31
N PHE A 64 5.70 -6.42 -10.75
CA PHE A 64 6.00 -5.06 -10.35
C PHE A 64 5.98 -4.08 -11.53
N ILE A 65 5.45 -2.88 -11.29
CA ILE A 65 5.71 -1.75 -12.19
C ILE A 65 7.22 -1.51 -12.20
N PRO A 66 7.88 -1.39 -13.38
CA PRO A 66 9.34 -1.34 -13.48
C PRO A 66 10.06 -0.31 -12.62
N TRP A 67 9.41 0.77 -12.27
CA TRP A 67 9.93 1.88 -11.50
C TRP A 67 9.27 2.03 -10.12
N ASP A 68 8.61 0.98 -9.65
CA ASP A 68 7.96 0.94 -8.33
C ASP A 68 8.82 0.16 -7.34
N ASP A 69 8.87 0.64 -6.10
CA ASP A 69 9.71 0.10 -5.03
C ASP A 69 8.91 -0.20 -3.74
N ASP A 70 7.57 -0.25 -3.85
CA ASP A 70 6.67 -0.57 -2.75
C ASP A 70 5.73 -1.74 -3.08
N LEU A 71 5.10 -2.29 -2.05
CA LEU A 71 4.11 -3.34 -2.14
C LEU A 71 2.99 -3.08 -1.13
N ASP A 72 1.76 -3.01 -1.66
CA ASP A 72 0.57 -2.67 -0.92
C ASP A 72 -0.44 -3.81 -0.95
N VAL A 73 -1.00 -4.15 0.21
CA VAL A 73 -2.15 -5.04 0.34
C VAL A 73 -3.27 -4.35 1.12
N ILE A 74 -4.52 -4.74 0.83
CA ILE A 74 -5.71 -4.21 1.48
C ILE A 74 -6.58 -5.34 1.99
N LEU A 75 -7.17 -5.16 3.17
CA LEU A 75 -8.09 -6.09 3.80
C LEU A 75 -9.32 -5.35 4.34
N LEU A 76 -10.49 -5.96 4.25
CA LEU A 76 -11.64 -5.51 5.05
C LEU A 76 -11.27 -5.55 6.54
N ARG A 77 -11.80 -4.63 7.34
CA ARG A 77 -11.45 -4.50 8.77
C ARG A 77 -11.54 -5.83 9.53
N SER A 78 -12.55 -6.64 9.29
CA SER A 78 -12.69 -7.96 9.93
C SER A 78 -11.56 -8.93 9.55
N GLU A 79 -11.18 -8.97 8.27
CA GLU A 79 -10.08 -9.80 7.80
C GLU A 79 -8.73 -9.26 8.26
N TYR A 80 -8.60 -7.93 8.35
CA TYR A 80 -7.42 -7.26 8.88
C TYR A 80 -7.20 -7.59 10.37
N ASP A 81 -8.24 -7.51 11.19
CA ASP A 81 -8.13 -7.87 12.60
C ASP A 81 -7.77 -9.37 12.74
N ARG A 82 -8.41 -10.27 11.96
CA ARG A 82 -8.08 -11.70 11.90
C ARG A 82 -6.65 -11.97 11.46
N PHE A 83 -6.13 -11.20 10.49
CA PHE A 83 -4.73 -11.34 10.07
C PHE A 83 -3.77 -11.19 11.25
N PHE A 84 -3.97 -10.18 12.10
CA PHE A 84 -3.10 -9.95 13.26
C PHE A 84 -3.34 -10.92 14.42
N GLU A 85 -4.50 -11.54 14.48
CA GLU A 85 -4.87 -12.49 15.53
C GLU A 85 -4.48 -13.92 15.16
N GLU A 86 -4.59 -14.31 13.89
CA GLU A 86 -4.48 -15.70 13.45
C GLU A 86 -3.23 -15.93 12.57
N ALA A 87 -2.97 -15.11 11.57
CA ALA A 87 -1.92 -15.36 10.57
C ALA A 87 -0.56 -14.74 10.93
N ALA A 88 -0.54 -13.50 11.39
CA ALA A 88 0.70 -12.79 11.70
C ALA A 88 1.53 -13.47 12.82
N PRO A 89 0.93 -14.10 13.86
CA PRO A 89 1.71 -14.84 14.86
C PRO A 89 2.45 -16.07 14.31
N GLU A 90 2.08 -16.58 13.14
CA GLU A 90 2.74 -17.71 12.49
C GLU A 90 3.93 -17.33 11.60
N LEU A 91 4.05 -16.05 11.28
CA LEU A 91 5.21 -15.56 10.55
C LEU A 91 6.45 -15.68 11.42
N ASP A 92 7.56 -16.11 10.81
CA ASP A 92 8.83 -16.31 11.48
C ASP A 92 9.32 -15.00 12.15
N PRO A 93 9.37 -14.91 13.48
CA PRO A 93 9.75 -13.69 14.19
C PRO A 93 11.23 -13.32 14.01
N GLU A 94 12.10 -14.25 13.58
CA GLU A 94 13.49 -13.96 13.22
C GLU A 94 13.55 -13.18 11.89
N ARG A 95 12.59 -13.42 11.01
CA ARG A 95 12.52 -12.79 9.68
C ARG A 95 11.64 -11.54 9.67
N TYR A 96 10.59 -11.48 10.49
CA TYR A 96 9.54 -10.47 10.38
C TYR A 96 9.25 -9.75 11.69
N TYR A 97 9.04 -8.45 11.57
CA TYR A 97 8.48 -7.61 12.61
C TYR A 97 7.11 -7.08 12.16
N VAL A 98 6.08 -7.35 12.95
CA VAL A 98 4.71 -6.91 12.68
C VAL A 98 4.48 -5.54 13.32
N GLN A 99 4.52 -4.48 12.52
CA GLN A 99 4.31 -3.10 12.97
C GLN A 99 2.82 -2.74 12.86
N ARG A 100 2.09 -2.99 13.95
CA ARG A 100 0.62 -2.81 13.98
C ARG A 100 0.23 -1.34 14.09
N GLU A 101 -0.90 -0.97 13.43
CA GLU A 101 -1.52 0.35 13.49
C GLU A 101 -1.76 0.85 14.92
N GLY A 102 -1.63 2.17 15.14
CA GLY A 102 -1.96 2.81 16.40
C GLY A 102 -1.08 2.40 17.59
N GLY A 103 -0.05 1.59 17.38
CA GLY A 103 0.91 1.20 18.41
C GLY A 103 1.76 2.36 18.92
N SER A 104 2.45 2.17 20.04
CA SER A 104 3.30 3.19 20.66
C SER A 104 4.38 3.71 19.71
N HIS A 105 4.97 2.81 18.92
CA HIS A 105 6.04 3.12 17.97
C HIS A 105 5.54 3.31 16.53
N TRP A 106 4.23 3.15 16.26
CA TRP A 106 3.64 3.34 14.93
C TRP A 106 2.28 4.02 15.02
N PRO A 107 2.22 5.34 15.03
CA PRO A 107 0.97 6.09 15.25
C PRO A 107 0.03 6.12 14.03
N MET A 108 0.42 5.52 12.90
CA MET A 108 -0.40 5.50 11.68
C MET A 108 -1.57 4.52 11.81
N GLN A 109 -2.60 4.71 10.97
CA GLN A 109 -3.81 3.89 10.93
C GLN A 109 -3.76 2.84 9.81
N PHE A 110 -2.60 2.29 9.58
CA PHE A 110 -2.33 1.11 8.76
C PHE A 110 -1.10 0.42 9.34
N SER A 111 -0.92 -0.83 9.02
CA SER A 111 0.19 -1.64 9.53
C SER A 111 1.23 -1.89 8.45
N LYS A 112 2.39 -2.37 8.90
CA LYS A 112 3.47 -2.82 8.02
C LYS A 112 3.93 -4.22 8.47
N LEU A 113 4.17 -5.10 7.51
CA LEU A 113 5.01 -6.27 7.72
C LEU A 113 6.44 -5.88 7.35
N ARG A 114 7.34 -5.90 8.33
CA ARG A 114 8.72 -5.47 8.17
C ARG A 114 9.68 -6.64 8.13
N ARG A 115 10.70 -6.57 7.25
CA ARG A 115 11.79 -7.53 7.21
C ARG A 115 12.85 -7.13 8.24
N ASN A 116 13.18 -8.05 9.15
CA ASN A 116 14.30 -7.89 10.08
C ASN A 116 15.64 -7.89 9.33
N ASN A 117 16.67 -7.34 9.95
CA ASN A 117 18.04 -7.29 9.43
C ASN A 117 18.15 -6.60 8.06
N THR A 118 17.28 -5.62 7.79
CA THR A 118 17.32 -4.77 6.61
C THR A 118 17.10 -3.31 7.00
N ALA A 119 17.38 -2.39 6.08
CA ALA A 119 17.07 -0.98 6.21
C ALA A 119 16.28 -0.51 4.98
N CYS A 120 15.17 0.19 5.23
CA CYS A 120 14.41 0.97 4.25
C CYS A 120 13.93 2.22 4.98
N MET A 121 14.86 3.18 5.12
CA MET A 121 14.69 4.36 5.98
C MET A 121 14.19 5.52 5.14
N GLU A 122 13.04 6.06 5.51
CA GLU A 122 12.40 7.15 4.76
C GLU A 122 13.13 8.48 4.92
N LYS A 123 12.88 9.41 4.00
CA LYS A 123 13.48 10.77 3.95
C LYS A 123 12.87 11.69 5.00
N TYR A 124 12.95 11.33 6.28
CA TYR A 124 12.59 12.16 7.42
C TYR A 124 13.22 11.60 8.71
N HIS A 125 13.29 12.43 9.74
CA HIS A 125 13.78 12.01 11.07
C HIS A 125 12.57 11.60 11.96
N PRO A 126 12.39 10.29 12.25
CA PRO A 126 11.32 9.88 13.14
C PRO A 126 11.54 10.43 14.55
N LYS A 127 10.47 10.91 15.19
CA LYS A 127 10.53 11.36 16.59
C LYS A 127 10.77 10.22 17.58
N ASP A 128 10.27 9.05 17.23
CA ASP A 128 10.44 7.84 18.01
C ASP A 128 11.62 7.03 17.47
N PRO A 129 12.72 6.91 18.21
CA PRO A 129 13.88 6.14 17.78
C PRO A 129 13.64 4.63 17.74
N CYS A 130 12.56 4.16 18.37
CA CYS A 130 12.18 2.75 18.41
C CYS A 130 11.35 2.30 17.20
N ILE A 131 11.06 3.20 16.25
CA ILE A 131 10.37 2.82 15.00
C ILE A 131 11.25 1.84 14.22
N HIS A 132 10.69 0.68 13.90
CA HIS A 132 11.35 -0.28 13.01
C HIS A 132 11.39 0.28 11.59
N GLN A 133 12.56 0.27 10.94
CA GLN A 133 12.78 0.86 9.62
C GLN A 133 13.34 -0.13 8.58
N GLY A 134 13.06 -1.42 8.73
CA GLY A 134 13.39 -2.43 7.71
C GLY A 134 12.48 -2.35 6.48
N VAL A 135 12.82 -3.09 5.41
CA VAL A 135 11.98 -3.28 4.22
C VAL A 135 10.57 -3.72 4.62
N TYR A 136 9.54 -3.31 3.89
CA TYR A 136 8.15 -3.50 4.33
C TYR A 136 7.15 -3.73 3.20
N ILE A 137 6.07 -4.41 3.57
CA ILE A 137 4.79 -4.42 2.87
C ILE A 137 3.81 -3.55 3.66
N ASP A 138 3.11 -2.64 2.98
CA ASP A 138 2.03 -1.86 3.58
C ASP A 138 0.74 -2.68 3.62
N ILE A 139 0.10 -2.73 4.80
CA ILE A 139 -1.14 -3.47 5.04
C ILE A 139 -2.22 -2.47 5.43
N PHE A 140 -3.12 -2.18 4.49
CA PHE A 140 -4.16 -1.19 4.66
C PHE A 140 -5.47 -1.82 5.14
N PRO A 141 -6.06 -1.31 6.23
CA PRO A 141 -7.44 -1.63 6.58
C PRO A 141 -8.42 -0.92 5.67
N CYS A 142 -9.52 -1.58 5.37
CA CYS A 142 -10.68 -0.98 4.75
C CYS A 142 -11.85 -0.99 5.73
N ASP A 143 -12.21 0.19 6.21
CA ASP A 143 -13.16 0.39 7.29
C ASP A 143 -14.59 0.64 6.79
N ASN A 144 -15.57 0.40 7.65
CA ASN A 144 -16.98 0.59 7.33
C ASN A 144 -17.33 2.07 7.14
N LEU A 145 -17.99 2.38 6.03
CA LEU A 145 -18.51 3.71 5.74
C LEU A 145 -20.00 3.77 6.05
N SER A 146 -20.43 4.80 6.76
CA SER A 146 -21.85 4.99 7.08
C SER A 146 -22.72 5.08 5.82
N ASP A 147 -23.95 4.58 5.88
CA ASP A 147 -24.90 4.74 4.77
C ASP A 147 -25.49 6.18 4.73
N ALA A 148 -25.46 6.92 5.84
CA ALA A 148 -25.88 8.31 5.90
C ALA A 148 -24.84 9.28 5.30
N PRO A 149 -25.18 10.06 4.25
CA PRO A 149 -24.21 10.94 3.58
C PRO A 149 -23.53 11.96 4.50
N ALA A 150 -24.27 12.56 5.43
CA ALA A 150 -23.69 13.51 6.40
C ALA A 150 -22.66 12.83 7.31
N MET A 151 -22.93 11.59 7.73
CA MET A 151 -22.01 10.83 8.56
C MET A 151 -20.74 10.44 7.79
N ARG A 152 -20.84 10.15 6.49
CA ARG A 152 -19.65 9.91 5.63
C ARG A 152 -18.70 11.09 5.62
N GLN A 153 -19.22 12.29 5.49
CA GLN A 153 -18.41 13.52 5.52
C GLN A 153 -17.76 13.72 6.90
N LEU A 154 -18.50 13.43 7.96
CA LEU A 154 -17.96 13.50 9.32
C LEU A 154 -16.84 12.47 9.53
N GLN A 155 -17.01 11.22 9.05
CA GLN A 155 -15.96 10.20 9.09
C GLN A 155 -14.71 10.66 8.33
N PHE A 156 -14.88 11.23 7.14
CA PHE A 156 -13.75 11.74 6.36
C PHE A 156 -13.04 12.90 7.05
N ALA A 157 -13.78 13.85 7.63
CA ALA A 157 -13.22 14.94 8.40
C ALA A 157 -12.47 14.43 9.64
N ALA A 158 -13.05 13.47 10.38
CA ALA A 158 -12.39 12.84 11.52
C ALA A 158 -11.11 12.12 11.12
N ALA A 159 -11.11 11.39 9.99
CA ALA A 159 -9.90 10.74 9.48
C ALA A 159 -8.79 11.74 9.17
N LYS A 160 -9.10 12.92 8.62
CA LYS A 160 -8.08 13.97 8.39
C LYS A 160 -7.45 14.45 9.71
N VAL A 161 -8.24 14.56 10.78
CA VAL A 161 -7.70 14.91 12.11
C VAL A 161 -6.82 13.79 12.64
N VAL A 162 -7.25 12.54 12.55
CA VAL A 162 -6.47 11.37 13.02
C VAL A 162 -5.14 11.29 12.26
N ILE A 163 -5.16 11.43 10.93
CA ILE A 163 -3.95 11.45 10.09
C ILE A 163 -3.02 12.60 10.52
N ALA A 164 -3.54 13.81 10.72
CA ALA A 164 -2.74 14.96 11.13
C ALA A 164 -2.04 14.72 12.47
N LYS A 165 -2.74 14.10 13.44
CA LYS A 165 -2.15 13.71 14.73
C LYS A 165 -1.08 12.64 14.57
N ALA A 166 -1.32 11.62 13.74
CA ALA A 166 -0.38 10.54 13.48
C ALA A 166 0.90 11.06 12.80
N LEU A 167 0.77 11.90 11.79
CA LEU A 167 1.89 12.55 11.11
C LEU A 167 2.71 13.42 12.08
N TYR A 168 2.02 14.19 12.93
CA TYR A 168 2.71 14.99 13.96
C TYR A 168 3.48 14.11 14.93
N ALA A 169 2.87 13.02 15.42
CA ALA A 169 3.52 12.09 16.34
C ALA A 169 4.73 11.39 15.68
N ARG A 170 4.63 11.07 14.40
CA ARG A 170 5.70 10.43 13.62
C ARG A 170 6.89 11.35 13.35
N GLY A 171 6.71 12.67 13.43
CA GLY A 171 7.77 13.63 13.10
C GLY A 171 7.73 14.11 11.65
N TYR A 172 6.61 13.93 10.96
CA TYR A 172 6.46 14.38 9.57
C TYR A 172 6.70 15.88 9.44
N GLU A 173 7.61 16.25 8.54
CA GLU A 173 7.94 17.63 8.22
C GLU A 173 7.29 18.06 6.91
N THR A 174 6.98 19.34 6.80
CA THR A 174 6.37 19.93 5.60
C THR A 174 6.67 21.42 5.52
N ASP A 175 6.89 21.97 4.34
CA ASP A 175 7.06 23.41 4.13
C ASP A 175 5.73 24.18 4.19
N SER A 176 4.61 23.48 4.06
CA SER A 176 3.29 24.11 4.08
C SER A 176 2.92 24.60 5.47
N MET A 177 2.92 25.92 5.68
CA MET A 177 2.48 26.55 6.92
C MET A 177 1.03 26.15 7.28
N ALA A 178 0.14 26.04 6.30
CA ALA A 178 -1.23 25.58 6.53
C ALA A 178 -1.29 24.17 7.10
N LYS A 179 -0.47 23.24 6.58
CA LYS A 179 -0.38 21.87 7.13
C LYS A 179 0.21 21.87 8.54
N LYS A 180 1.29 22.63 8.79
CA LYS A 180 1.90 22.75 10.12
C LYS A 180 0.85 23.24 11.13
N LEU A 181 0.15 24.32 10.81
CA LEU A 181 -0.89 24.87 11.67
C LEU A 181 -2.03 23.87 11.89
N PHE A 182 -2.53 23.21 10.84
CA PHE A 182 -3.57 22.20 10.95
C PHE A 182 -3.14 21.05 11.87
N MET A 183 -1.93 20.53 11.71
CA MET A 183 -1.41 19.47 12.57
C MET A 183 -1.31 19.91 14.04
N GLN A 184 -0.89 21.16 14.30
CA GLN A 184 -0.83 21.72 15.65
C GLN A 184 -2.24 21.88 16.27
N LEU A 185 -3.20 22.40 15.52
CA LEU A 185 -4.59 22.56 15.97
C LEU A 185 -5.27 21.21 16.27
N CYS A 186 -4.90 20.15 15.57
CA CYS A 186 -5.45 18.82 15.80
C CYS A 186 -4.91 18.14 17.08
N ARG A 187 -3.76 18.59 17.65
CA ARG A 187 -3.11 17.94 18.79
C ARG A 187 -4.01 17.74 20.02
N PRO A 188 -4.77 18.78 20.50
CA PRO A 188 -5.57 18.64 21.71
C PRO A 188 -6.81 17.76 21.53
N LEU A 189 -7.23 17.48 20.30
CA LEU A 189 -8.45 16.71 20.05
C LEU A 189 -8.28 15.26 20.52
N PRO A 190 -9.31 14.63 21.11
CA PRO A 190 -9.23 13.26 21.58
C PRO A 190 -9.16 12.29 20.39
N ARG A 191 -8.15 11.40 20.38
CA ARG A 191 -7.91 10.47 19.29
C ARG A 191 -8.93 9.32 19.26
N GLY A 192 -9.16 8.66 20.39
CA GLY A 192 -9.98 7.45 20.45
C GLY A 192 -11.43 7.62 19.95
N PRO A 193 -12.18 8.68 20.32
CA PRO A 193 -13.51 8.91 19.76
C PRO A 193 -13.50 9.13 18.24
N LEU A 194 -12.49 9.82 17.71
CA LEU A 194 -12.34 10.05 16.27
C LEU A 194 -12.02 8.76 15.52
N GLU A 195 -11.16 7.91 16.08
CA GLU A 195 -10.86 6.58 15.51
C GLU A 195 -12.09 5.68 15.50
N ARG A 196 -12.82 5.59 16.61
CA ARG A 196 -14.10 4.82 16.63
C ARG A 196 -15.10 5.31 15.59
N LEU A 197 -15.19 6.62 15.39
CA LEU A 197 -16.04 7.19 14.35
C LEU A 197 -15.58 6.76 12.95
N CYS A 198 -14.27 6.76 12.67
CA CYS A 198 -13.73 6.37 11.38
C CYS A 198 -13.91 4.87 11.12
N MET A 199 -13.54 4.03 12.08
CA MET A 199 -13.46 2.58 11.88
C MET A 199 -14.82 1.90 11.87
N ARG A 200 -15.80 2.35 12.69
CA ARG A 200 -17.15 1.75 12.80
C ARG A 200 -17.15 0.23 12.75
N LYS A 201 -16.37 -0.39 13.63
CA LYS A 201 -16.15 -1.86 13.65
C LYS A 201 -17.45 -2.66 13.78
N GLU A 202 -18.43 -2.11 14.47
CA GLU A 202 -19.72 -2.74 14.74
C GLU A 202 -20.67 -2.72 13.52
N ASP A 203 -20.40 -1.90 12.52
CA ASP A 203 -21.26 -1.74 11.35
C ASP A 203 -20.85 -2.70 10.22
N THR A 204 -21.15 -3.99 10.42
CA THR A 204 -20.79 -5.05 9.48
C THR A 204 -21.71 -5.10 8.25
N ALA A 205 -22.87 -4.42 8.29
CA ALA A 205 -23.86 -4.40 7.21
C ALA A 205 -23.64 -3.25 6.21
N SER A 206 -22.67 -2.38 6.43
CA SER A 206 -22.39 -1.27 5.52
C SER A 206 -22.08 -1.75 4.11
N GLN A 207 -22.79 -1.20 3.11
CA GLN A 207 -22.57 -1.50 1.68
C GLN A 207 -21.31 -0.84 1.12
N MET A 208 -20.82 0.19 1.81
CA MET A 208 -19.65 0.95 1.40
C MET A 208 -18.57 0.87 2.46
N VAL A 209 -17.34 0.88 1.98
CA VAL A 209 -16.15 0.88 2.82
C VAL A 209 -15.19 2.00 2.39
N HIS A 210 -14.22 2.32 3.24
CA HIS A 210 -13.25 3.36 2.94
C HIS A 210 -11.85 2.97 3.40
N THR A 211 -10.86 3.53 2.70
CA THR A 211 -9.45 3.46 3.07
C THR A 211 -8.87 4.88 3.28
N PHE A 212 -9.53 5.69 4.13
CA PHE A 212 -9.15 7.08 4.36
C PHE A 212 -7.72 7.26 4.89
N PHE A 213 -7.14 6.19 5.42
CA PHE A 213 -5.79 6.17 5.96
C PHE A 213 -4.72 5.77 4.94
N ALA A 214 -5.11 5.28 3.76
CA ALA A 214 -4.23 5.16 2.61
C ALA A 214 -3.98 6.54 1.97
N ALA A 215 -3.06 6.65 1.05
CA ALA A 215 -2.49 7.92 0.59
C ALA A 215 -3.43 8.88 -0.16
N GLY A 216 -4.68 8.54 -0.41
CA GLY A 216 -5.60 9.36 -1.21
C GLY A 216 -6.08 10.64 -0.51
N LYS A 217 -5.82 11.82 -1.10
CA LYS A 217 -6.33 13.10 -0.57
C LYS A 217 -7.82 13.33 -0.84
N LYS A 218 -8.34 12.76 -1.93
CA LYS A 218 -9.73 12.97 -2.39
C LYS A 218 -10.64 11.92 -1.79
N TYR A 219 -11.81 12.33 -1.33
CA TYR A 219 -12.82 11.44 -0.76
C TYR A 219 -13.17 10.29 -1.70
N GLU A 220 -13.42 10.58 -2.98
CA GLU A 220 -13.90 9.64 -3.98
C GLU A 220 -12.90 8.49 -4.25
N LYS A 221 -11.60 8.79 -4.12
CA LYS A 221 -10.53 7.79 -4.34
C LYS A 221 -10.38 6.80 -3.17
N ASN A 222 -11.01 7.07 -2.05
CA ASN A 222 -10.88 6.26 -0.84
C ASN A 222 -12.16 5.53 -0.45
N VAL A 223 -13.20 5.57 -1.29
CA VAL A 223 -14.50 4.99 -0.99
C VAL A 223 -14.88 3.97 -2.06
N PHE A 224 -15.21 2.75 -1.64
CA PHE A 224 -15.52 1.64 -2.52
C PHE A 224 -16.79 0.91 -2.09
N PRO A 225 -17.53 0.27 -3.02
CA PRO A 225 -18.48 -0.77 -2.66
C PRO A 225 -17.75 -1.90 -1.90
N ARG A 226 -18.37 -2.41 -0.84
CA ARG A 226 -17.81 -3.52 -0.04
C ARG A 226 -17.53 -4.74 -0.91
N SER A 227 -18.42 -5.04 -1.88
CA SER A 227 -18.27 -6.18 -2.80
C SER A 227 -16.94 -6.17 -3.56
N TRP A 228 -16.34 -5.00 -3.82
CA TRP A 228 -15.05 -4.92 -4.49
C TRP A 228 -13.91 -5.55 -3.66
N LEU A 229 -14.08 -5.64 -2.34
CA LEU A 229 -13.10 -6.26 -1.46
C LEU A 229 -13.51 -7.66 -1.01
N GLU A 230 -14.78 -8.01 -1.15
CA GLU A 230 -15.29 -9.36 -0.85
C GLU A 230 -15.07 -10.33 -2.01
N GLU A 231 -15.10 -9.82 -3.24
CA GLU A 231 -14.95 -10.60 -4.46
C GLU A 231 -13.52 -10.42 -5.00
N SER A 232 -12.78 -11.51 -5.02
CA SER A 232 -11.38 -11.52 -5.50
C SER A 232 -11.20 -12.57 -6.60
N MET A 233 -10.17 -12.36 -7.40
CA MET A 233 -9.66 -13.32 -8.38
C MET A 233 -8.14 -13.37 -8.31
N ASP A 234 -7.57 -14.54 -8.52
CA ASP A 234 -6.12 -14.69 -8.57
C ASP A 234 -5.59 -14.19 -9.92
N MET A 235 -4.55 -13.33 -9.86
CA MET A 235 -3.83 -12.83 -11.05
C MET A 235 -2.35 -13.17 -10.98
N PRO A 236 -1.71 -13.40 -12.13
CA PRO A 236 -0.26 -13.54 -12.21
C PRO A 236 0.45 -12.29 -11.68
N PHE A 237 1.45 -12.49 -10.82
CA PHE A 237 2.36 -11.46 -10.36
C PHE A 237 3.75 -12.08 -10.20
N GLU A 238 4.68 -11.74 -11.09
CA GLU A 238 6.01 -12.33 -11.24
C GLU A 238 5.96 -13.84 -11.47
N ASP A 239 6.44 -14.63 -10.52
CA ASP A 239 6.45 -16.09 -10.58
C ASP A 239 5.33 -16.74 -9.75
N GLY A 240 4.41 -15.92 -9.19
CA GLY A 240 3.28 -16.37 -8.39
C GLY A 240 1.92 -15.91 -8.93
N THR A 241 0.87 -16.23 -8.18
CA THR A 241 -0.49 -15.75 -8.40
C THR A 241 -1.05 -15.25 -7.07
N PHE A 242 -1.63 -14.04 -7.08
CA PHE A 242 -2.10 -13.37 -5.87
C PHE A 242 -3.47 -12.74 -6.08
N PRO A 243 -4.27 -12.60 -5.02
CA PRO A 243 -5.63 -12.08 -5.15
C PRO A 243 -5.64 -10.58 -5.44
N VAL A 244 -6.44 -10.20 -6.43
CA VAL A 244 -6.85 -8.83 -6.74
C VAL A 244 -8.37 -8.74 -6.69
N SER A 245 -8.91 -7.52 -6.62
CA SER A 245 -10.36 -7.33 -6.75
C SER A 245 -10.90 -7.95 -8.04
N ALA A 246 -11.99 -8.71 -7.98
CA ALA A 246 -12.71 -9.11 -9.19
C ALA A 246 -13.22 -7.88 -9.98
N HIS A 247 -13.36 -6.74 -9.30
CA HIS A 247 -13.74 -5.44 -9.88
C HIS A 247 -12.52 -4.54 -10.13
N TYR A 248 -11.36 -5.11 -10.42
CA TYR A 248 -10.08 -4.38 -10.54
C TYR A 248 -10.14 -3.22 -11.54
N ASP A 249 -10.88 -3.36 -12.63
CA ASP A 249 -11.01 -2.30 -13.64
C ASP A 249 -11.69 -1.05 -13.07
N ALA A 250 -12.80 -1.22 -12.35
CA ALA A 250 -13.50 -0.13 -11.69
C ALA A 250 -12.67 0.47 -10.55
N LEU A 251 -11.96 -0.38 -9.77
CA LEU A 251 -11.08 0.04 -8.69
C LEU A 251 -9.90 0.87 -9.21
N LEU A 252 -9.17 0.37 -10.21
CA LEU A 252 -8.02 1.04 -10.79
C LEU A 252 -8.41 2.33 -11.53
N THR A 253 -9.55 2.31 -12.25
CA THR A 253 -10.10 3.53 -12.87
C THR A 253 -10.41 4.59 -11.82
N ARG A 254 -10.96 4.22 -10.66
CA ARG A 254 -11.23 5.16 -9.56
C ARG A 254 -9.95 5.75 -8.97
N LEU A 255 -8.91 4.94 -8.82
CA LEU A 255 -7.63 5.37 -8.25
C LEU A 255 -6.82 6.22 -9.23
N TYR A 256 -6.72 5.80 -10.48
CA TYR A 256 -5.76 6.32 -11.44
C TYR A 256 -6.36 6.97 -12.69
N GLY A 257 -7.67 6.80 -12.95
CA GLY A 257 -8.31 7.23 -14.20
C GLY A 257 -7.99 6.24 -15.32
N ASP A 258 -7.50 6.72 -16.45
CA ASP A 258 -7.03 5.86 -17.55
C ASP A 258 -5.71 5.18 -17.17
N TYR A 259 -5.82 4.09 -16.39
CA TYR A 259 -4.66 3.35 -15.89
C TYR A 259 -3.97 2.49 -16.96
N HIS A 260 -4.61 2.25 -18.11
CA HIS A 260 -3.99 1.55 -19.23
C HIS A 260 -2.90 2.40 -19.88
N ARG A 261 -3.05 3.72 -19.84
CA ARG A 261 -2.06 4.64 -20.37
C ARG A 261 -0.82 4.65 -19.47
N LEU A 262 0.33 4.34 -20.07
CA LEU A 262 1.61 4.48 -19.38
C LEU A 262 1.93 5.97 -19.15
N PRO A 263 2.49 6.31 -17.99
CA PRO A 263 3.03 7.65 -17.76
C PRO A 263 4.07 8.02 -18.82
N ALA A 264 4.31 9.32 -19.01
CA ALA A 264 5.40 9.77 -19.88
C ALA A 264 6.75 9.23 -19.39
N PRO A 265 7.73 8.97 -20.28
CA PRO A 265 9.02 8.39 -19.88
C PRO A 265 9.71 9.17 -18.74
N GLU A 266 9.54 10.48 -18.72
CA GLU A 266 10.10 11.39 -17.70
C GLU A 266 9.46 11.16 -16.32
N GLU A 267 8.22 10.67 -16.28
CA GLU A 267 7.45 10.36 -15.07
C GLU A 267 7.71 8.94 -14.56
N ARG A 268 8.34 8.07 -15.38
CA ARG A 268 8.69 6.68 -15.05
C ARG A 268 9.98 6.58 -14.24
N LYS A 269 10.25 7.55 -13.41
CA LYS A 269 11.42 7.51 -12.53
C LYS A 269 11.08 6.69 -11.30
N CYS A 270 12.03 5.88 -10.85
CA CYS A 270 11.95 5.23 -9.54
C CYS A 270 11.68 6.31 -8.49
N LYS A 271 10.55 6.21 -7.83
CA LYS A 271 10.24 7.06 -6.69
C LYS A 271 10.90 6.40 -5.48
N GLU A 272 12.21 6.60 -5.35
CA GLU A 272 12.92 6.11 -4.16
C GLU A 272 12.25 6.66 -2.91
N HIS A 273 11.46 5.81 -2.24
CA HIS A 273 10.82 6.14 -0.98
C HIS A 273 11.83 6.16 0.17
N ALA A 274 12.90 5.37 0.05
CA ALA A 274 13.98 5.30 1.02
C ALA A 274 15.07 6.35 0.76
N ALA A 275 15.63 6.90 1.83
CA ALA A 275 16.90 7.62 1.82
C ALA A 275 18.07 6.65 1.96
N ILE A 276 17.88 5.59 2.75
CA ILE A 276 18.83 4.49 2.93
C ILE A 276 18.08 3.19 2.62
N LEU A 277 18.60 2.41 1.69
CA LEU A 277 18.12 1.07 1.37
C LEU A 277 19.29 0.10 1.50
N ASP A 278 19.22 -0.80 2.48
CA ASP A 278 20.20 -1.87 2.69
C ASP A 278 19.44 -3.18 2.97
N LEU A 279 19.73 -4.20 2.19
CA LEU A 279 19.03 -5.48 2.26
C LEU A 279 19.78 -6.53 3.09
N GLU A 280 21.01 -6.21 3.53
CA GLU A 280 21.92 -7.13 4.22
C GLU A 280 22.19 -6.72 5.67
N HIS A 281 22.02 -5.41 5.99
CA HIS A 281 22.29 -4.87 7.32
C HIS A 281 21.05 -4.22 7.92
N SER A 282 20.96 -4.29 9.24
CA SER A 282 19.85 -3.72 9.99
C SER A 282 19.83 -2.19 9.92
N TYR A 283 18.63 -1.61 9.86
CA TYR A 283 18.46 -0.16 9.98
C TYR A 283 19.12 0.43 11.25
N VAL A 284 19.33 -0.38 12.29
CA VAL A 284 19.99 0.04 13.54
C VAL A 284 21.42 0.50 13.27
N GLU A 285 22.11 -0.11 12.32
CA GLU A 285 23.47 0.23 11.92
C GLU A 285 23.55 1.58 11.19
N HIS A 286 22.45 2.01 10.58
CA HIS A 286 22.35 3.26 9.82
C HIS A 286 21.73 4.45 10.60
N LEU A 287 21.37 4.27 11.87
CA LEU A 287 20.71 5.33 12.66
C LEU A 287 21.54 6.61 12.79
N GLU A 288 22.86 6.50 12.96
CA GLU A 288 23.75 7.66 13.05
C GLU A 288 23.92 8.33 11.67
N GLU A 289 23.97 7.56 10.60
CA GLU A 289 23.98 8.08 9.23
C GLU A 289 22.71 8.89 8.96
N GLN A 290 21.53 8.32 9.25
CA GLN A 290 20.24 9.00 9.09
C GLN A 290 20.16 10.31 9.86
N LYS A 291 20.66 10.36 11.10
CA LYS A 291 20.68 11.59 11.92
C LYS A 291 21.49 12.72 11.27
N ASN A 292 22.56 12.36 10.55
CA ASN A 292 23.45 13.31 9.90
C ASN A 292 22.98 13.75 8.52
N MET A 293 21.98 13.08 7.96
CA MET A 293 21.40 13.44 6.67
C MET A 293 20.57 14.71 6.79
N THR A 294 20.75 15.63 5.85
CA THR A 294 19.87 16.77 5.65
C THR A 294 18.84 16.41 4.59
N PHE A 295 17.58 16.32 4.99
CA PHE A 295 16.49 16.06 4.05
C PHE A 295 15.90 17.37 3.55
N GLU A 296 15.94 17.57 2.23
CA GLU A 296 15.16 18.64 1.62
C GLU A 296 13.67 18.30 1.77
N VAL A 297 12.94 19.18 2.44
CA VAL A 297 11.49 19.04 2.65
C VAL A 297 10.78 19.30 1.32
N HIS A 298 10.76 18.30 0.44
CA HIS A 298 10.01 18.40 -0.80
C HIS A 298 8.53 18.16 -0.52
N THR A 299 7.72 19.20 -0.58
CA THR A 299 6.26 19.10 -0.66
C THR A 299 5.86 18.45 -1.98
N ARG A 300 6.08 17.14 -2.11
CA ARG A 300 5.50 16.41 -3.25
C ARG A 300 3.99 16.35 -3.05
N SER A 301 3.28 17.17 -3.80
CA SER A 301 1.88 16.93 -4.11
C SER A 301 1.81 15.55 -4.76
N ILE A 302 1.24 14.60 -4.05
CA ILE A 302 0.72 13.39 -4.68
C ILE A 302 -0.40 13.90 -5.60
N ARG A 303 -0.11 14.00 -6.88
CA ARG A 303 -1.07 14.34 -7.93
C ARG A 303 -1.88 13.12 -8.32
#